data_4b3e72833382a915e58d48b0032e3f7c
#
_entry.id   4b3e72833382a915e58d48b0032e3f7c
#
_cell.length_a   1.000
_cell.length_b   1.000
_cell.length_c   1.000
_cell.angle_alpha   90.00
_cell.angle_beta   90.00
_cell.angle_gamma   90.00
#
_symmetry.space_group_name_H-M   'P 1'
#
loop_
_entity.id
_entity.type
_entity.pdbx_description
1 polymer ?
#
loop_
_entity_poly.entity_id
_entity_poly.type
_entity_poly.pdbx_seq_one_letter_code
_entity_poly.pdbx_strand_id
1 'polypeptide(L)'
;MRTHTMTNPLNQTSPFNQAYQQLPIIDLSAADRGPQARALLHAQLHSAAHDVGFFQLVGHGVGEGETAALLDAMRRFFALPEADRLAIDNVNSPHFRGYTRTGDERTGGSRGSRDWRDQLDIGAERPARTPGPGEPAYWWLEGPNQWPAALPELRTAALAWIDRLSSVAARLLRELLAAIGAPAGFYEPVFGERAHPHLKLVRYPGSAGDGAEQGVGAHKDYGFLTLLLQDRVGGLQVQREDRLFHDVPPIPGAFVVNLGELLEVATDGYLVATNHRVVSPAGATERFSVPFFYNPRLDARIEPLPFPYASAAPGVTSDPANPLFAEYGRNELKGKLRAHPLVAARHHAELLVPA
;
A
#
# COMPACT_ATOMS: atom_id res chain seq x y z
N MET A 1 28.55 -17.40 -56.31
CA MET A 1 28.16 -17.72 -54.96
C MET A 1 27.38 -16.52 -54.40
N ARG A 2 26.05 -16.60 -54.32
CA ARG A 2 25.21 -15.56 -53.68
C ARG A 2 24.78 -16.10 -52.34
N THR A 3 25.25 -15.49 -51.26
CA THR A 3 24.86 -15.79 -49.88
C THR A 3 23.52 -15.14 -49.62
N HIS A 4 22.46 -15.94 -49.43
CA HIS A 4 21.18 -15.51 -48.91
C HIS A 4 21.26 -15.39 -47.38
N THR A 5 21.21 -14.19 -46.89
CA THR A 5 20.98 -13.90 -45.47
C THR A 5 19.50 -14.16 -45.18
N MET A 6 19.20 -15.20 -44.41
CA MET A 6 17.86 -15.43 -43.88
C MET A 6 17.62 -14.44 -42.74
N THR A 7 16.71 -13.50 -42.92
CA THR A 7 16.15 -12.67 -41.88
C THR A 7 15.15 -13.50 -41.09
N ASN A 8 15.38 -13.61 -39.79
CA ASN A 8 14.53 -14.31 -38.82
C ASN A 8 13.23 -13.50 -38.57
N PRO A 9 12.00 -14.04 -38.81
CA PRO A 9 10.75 -13.29 -38.69
C PRO A 9 10.13 -13.36 -37.28
N LEU A 10 10.93 -13.49 -36.20
CA LEU A 10 10.42 -13.66 -34.83
C LEU A 10 10.41 -12.36 -33.99
N ASN A 11 10.28 -11.20 -34.62
CA ASN A 11 10.13 -9.93 -33.87
C ASN A 11 8.86 -9.15 -34.29
N GLN A 12 7.72 -9.84 -34.40
CA GLN A 12 6.41 -9.20 -34.39
C GLN A 12 5.84 -9.39 -32.99
N THR A 13 5.96 -8.36 -32.14
CA THR A 13 5.23 -8.27 -30.87
C THR A 13 3.74 -8.36 -31.18
N SER A 14 3.12 -9.45 -30.72
CA SER A 14 1.67 -9.66 -30.79
C SER A 14 0.94 -8.42 -30.22
N PRO A 15 -0.20 -8.00 -30.80
CA PRO A 15 -1.04 -6.95 -30.22
C PRO A 15 -1.44 -7.24 -28.77
N PHE A 16 -1.47 -8.51 -28.36
CA PHE A 16 -1.63 -8.93 -26.96
C PHE A 16 -0.48 -8.46 -26.05
N ASN A 17 0.75 -8.40 -26.52
CA ASN A 17 1.90 -7.96 -25.72
C ASN A 17 1.93 -6.45 -25.45
N GLN A 18 1.32 -5.62 -26.28
CA GLN A 18 1.23 -4.16 -26.01
C GLN A 18 0.18 -3.81 -24.97
N ALA A 19 -0.91 -4.57 -24.86
CA ALA A 19 -1.95 -4.35 -23.85
C ALA A 19 -1.45 -4.64 -22.41
N TYR A 20 -0.40 -5.47 -22.26
CA TYR A 20 0.17 -5.83 -20.95
C TYR A 20 1.27 -4.89 -20.44
N GLN A 21 1.67 -3.88 -21.20
CA GLN A 21 2.73 -2.96 -20.76
C GLN A 21 2.27 -1.91 -19.74
N GLN A 22 0.96 -1.62 -19.66
CA GLN A 22 0.40 -0.66 -18.72
C GLN A 22 -0.59 -1.33 -17.76
N LEU A 23 -0.70 -0.79 -16.52
CA LEU A 23 -1.74 -1.24 -15.60
C LEU A 23 -3.13 -0.89 -16.16
N PRO A 24 -4.15 -1.73 -15.93
CA PRO A 24 -5.53 -1.39 -16.28
C PRO A 24 -5.94 -0.05 -15.64
N ILE A 25 -6.70 0.76 -16.38
CA ILE A 25 -7.31 2.00 -15.86
C ILE A 25 -8.78 1.71 -15.63
N ILE A 26 -9.25 1.88 -14.40
CA ILE A 26 -10.61 1.57 -13.97
C ILE A 26 -11.30 2.84 -13.48
N ASP A 27 -12.48 3.13 -14.03
CA ASP A 27 -13.31 4.29 -13.68
C ASP A 27 -14.39 3.89 -12.66
N LEU A 28 -14.15 4.20 -11.38
CA LEU A 28 -15.08 3.85 -10.29
C LEU A 28 -16.44 4.55 -10.42
N SER A 29 -16.53 5.69 -11.12
CA SER A 29 -17.79 6.40 -11.35
C SER A 29 -18.79 5.58 -12.20
N ALA A 30 -18.30 4.57 -12.93
CA ALA A 30 -19.17 3.68 -13.71
C ALA A 30 -20.19 2.91 -12.84
N ALA A 31 -19.90 2.74 -11.54
CA ALA A 31 -20.84 2.15 -10.59
C ALA A 31 -22.17 2.92 -10.48
N ASP A 32 -22.17 4.23 -10.76
CA ASP A 32 -23.34 5.12 -10.65
C ASP A 32 -24.03 5.38 -11.99
N ARG A 33 -23.47 4.89 -13.11
CA ARG A 33 -23.97 5.15 -14.48
C ARG A 33 -24.94 4.08 -15.01
N GLY A 34 -25.53 3.31 -14.10
CA GLY A 34 -26.53 2.29 -14.41
C GLY A 34 -25.97 0.87 -14.56
N PRO A 35 -26.88 -0.13 -14.71
CA PRO A 35 -26.51 -1.55 -14.61
C PRO A 35 -25.46 -2.00 -15.61
N GLN A 36 -25.53 -1.52 -16.86
CA GLN A 36 -24.58 -1.88 -17.91
C GLN A 36 -23.17 -1.39 -17.63
N ALA A 37 -23.05 -0.12 -17.23
CA ALA A 37 -21.74 0.48 -16.89
C ALA A 37 -21.12 -0.20 -15.66
N ARG A 38 -21.95 -0.53 -14.66
CA ARG A 38 -21.51 -1.26 -13.46
C ARG A 38 -21.07 -2.68 -13.79
N ALA A 39 -21.76 -3.38 -14.70
CA ALA A 39 -21.33 -4.72 -15.14
C ALA A 39 -19.95 -4.69 -15.84
N LEU A 40 -19.68 -3.67 -16.65
CA LEU A 40 -18.37 -3.48 -17.25
C LEU A 40 -17.29 -3.17 -16.21
N LEU A 41 -17.59 -2.31 -15.23
CA LEU A 41 -16.72 -2.05 -14.09
C LEU A 41 -16.37 -3.33 -13.35
N HIS A 42 -17.37 -4.17 -13.05
CA HIS A 42 -17.15 -5.45 -12.38
C HIS A 42 -16.26 -6.39 -13.20
N ALA A 43 -16.47 -6.49 -14.52
CA ALA A 43 -15.60 -7.30 -15.37
C ALA A 43 -14.14 -6.79 -15.36
N GLN A 44 -13.93 -5.47 -15.40
CA GLN A 44 -12.60 -4.86 -15.31
C GLN A 44 -11.95 -5.08 -13.95
N LEU A 45 -12.69 -4.90 -12.85
CA LEU A 45 -12.19 -5.13 -11.48
C LEU A 45 -11.80 -6.60 -11.28
N HIS A 46 -12.66 -7.51 -11.74
CA HIS A 46 -12.41 -8.96 -11.67
C HIS A 46 -11.09 -9.31 -12.37
N SER A 47 -10.95 -8.96 -13.67
CA SER A 47 -9.72 -9.27 -14.42
C SER A 47 -8.49 -8.61 -13.79
N ALA A 48 -8.56 -7.33 -13.45
CA ALA A 48 -7.42 -6.63 -12.87
C ALA A 48 -6.96 -7.24 -11.53
N ALA A 49 -7.90 -7.63 -10.67
CA ALA A 49 -7.61 -8.19 -9.36
C ALA A 49 -7.15 -9.66 -9.42
N HIS A 50 -7.67 -10.43 -10.37
CA HIS A 50 -7.31 -11.82 -10.59
C HIS A 50 -5.98 -11.96 -11.32
N ASP A 51 -5.77 -11.21 -12.41
CA ASP A 51 -4.64 -11.40 -13.30
C ASP A 51 -3.40 -10.62 -12.87
N VAL A 52 -3.58 -9.45 -12.22
CA VAL A 52 -2.48 -8.50 -11.95
C VAL A 52 -2.37 -8.10 -10.48
N GLY A 53 -3.48 -7.96 -9.77
CA GLY A 53 -3.52 -7.44 -8.41
C GLY A 53 -3.21 -5.93 -8.30
N PHE A 54 -3.07 -5.24 -9.45
CA PHE A 54 -2.77 -3.81 -9.55
C PHE A 54 -3.58 -3.15 -10.67
N PHE A 55 -4.01 -1.91 -10.45
CA PHE A 55 -4.67 -1.08 -11.47
C PHE A 55 -4.57 0.41 -11.13
N GLN A 56 -4.85 1.28 -12.08
CA GLN A 56 -4.99 2.72 -11.85
C GLN A 56 -6.48 3.08 -11.75
N LEU A 57 -6.86 3.77 -10.67
CA LEU A 57 -8.24 4.12 -10.35
C LEU A 57 -8.50 5.59 -10.67
N VAL A 58 -9.48 5.84 -11.54
CA VAL A 58 -10.02 7.17 -11.84
C VAL A 58 -11.50 7.25 -11.44
N GLY A 59 -12.14 8.42 -11.55
CA GLY A 59 -13.55 8.56 -11.21
C GLY A 59 -13.90 8.27 -9.74
N HIS A 60 -12.92 8.34 -8.85
CA HIS A 60 -13.05 8.04 -7.42
C HIS A 60 -13.69 9.19 -6.61
N GLY A 61 -13.89 10.36 -7.22
CA GLY A 61 -14.57 11.50 -6.62
C GLY A 61 -13.72 12.35 -5.66
N VAL A 62 -12.44 12.03 -5.45
CA VAL A 62 -11.51 12.92 -4.73
C VAL A 62 -11.14 14.08 -5.66
N GLY A 63 -11.33 15.30 -5.17
CA GLY A 63 -11.09 16.51 -5.95
C GLY A 63 -9.60 16.87 -6.09
N GLU A 64 -9.25 17.53 -7.20
CA GLU A 64 -7.88 18.02 -7.39
C GLU A 64 -7.45 18.99 -6.27
N GLY A 65 -8.36 19.80 -5.74
CA GLY A 65 -8.09 20.69 -4.60
C GLY A 65 -7.75 19.95 -3.33
N GLU A 66 -8.43 18.83 -3.02
CA GLU A 66 -8.12 17.98 -1.86
C GLU A 66 -6.72 17.37 -1.99
N THR A 67 -6.41 16.85 -3.17
CA THR A 67 -5.11 16.28 -3.51
C THR A 67 -3.98 17.31 -3.41
N ALA A 68 -4.19 18.50 -4.01
CA ALA A 68 -3.21 19.58 -3.98
C ALA A 68 -2.95 20.09 -2.55
N ALA A 69 -3.98 20.22 -1.73
CA ALA A 69 -3.85 20.66 -0.35
C ALA A 69 -3.02 19.69 0.50
N LEU A 70 -3.25 18.37 0.36
CA LEU A 70 -2.44 17.38 1.07
C LEU A 70 -0.98 17.38 0.59
N LEU A 71 -0.75 17.41 -0.72
CA LEU A 71 0.62 17.44 -1.27
C LEU A 71 1.36 18.73 -0.89
N ASP A 72 0.69 19.87 -0.78
CA ASP A 72 1.28 21.10 -0.29
C ASP A 72 1.68 20.98 1.20
N ALA A 73 0.76 20.54 2.04
CA ALA A 73 1.03 20.31 3.46
C ALA A 73 2.19 19.32 3.67
N MET A 74 2.24 18.26 2.87
CA MET A 74 3.32 17.28 2.87
C MET A 74 4.67 17.91 2.49
N ARG A 75 4.75 18.70 1.39
CA ARG A 75 5.99 19.37 1.00
C ARG A 75 6.46 20.35 2.07
N ARG A 76 5.55 21.12 2.65
CA ARG A 76 5.85 22.04 3.76
C ARG A 76 6.40 21.29 4.98
N PHE A 77 5.84 20.11 5.30
CA PHE A 77 6.35 19.27 6.38
C PHE A 77 7.81 18.84 6.13
N PHE A 78 8.12 18.31 4.95
CA PHE A 78 9.48 17.88 4.64
C PHE A 78 10.47 19.04 4.47
N ALA A 79 9.97 20.26 4.23
CA ALA A 79 10.77 21.48 4.20
C ALA A 79 11.02 22.09 5.58
N LEU A 80 10.37 21.62 6.65
CA LEU A 80 10.66 22.06 8.02
C LEU A 80 12.13 21.80 8.38
N PRO A 81 12.71 22.60 9.28
CA PRO A 81 13.99 22.30 9.89
C PRO A 81 14.04 20.86 10.43
N GLU A 82 15.18 20.20 10.32
CA GLU A 82 15.32 18.82 10.78
C GLU A 82 14.92 18.64 12.24
N ALA A 83 15.27 19.61 13.10
CA ALA A 83 14.91 19.59 14.51
C ALA A 83 13.39 19.51 14.74
N ASP A 84 12.60 20.22 13.93
CA ASP A 84 11.14 20.19 14.05
C ASP A 84 10.54 18.86 13.60
N ARG A 85 11.13 18.24 12.57
CA ARG A 85 10.74 16.89 12.16
C ARG A 85 11.13 15.84 13.18
N LEU A 86 12.30 15.97 13.78
CA LEU A 86 12.80 15.05 14.81
C LEU A 86 12.08 15.20 16.14
N ALA A 87 11.43 16.35 16.41
CA ALA A 87 10.57 16.50 17.59
C ALA A 87 9.43 15.48 17.62
N ILE A 88 9.03 14.98 16.45
CA ILE A 88 8.02 13.94 16.28
C ILE A 88 8.61 12.64 15.70
N ASP A 89 9.87 12.33 16.01
CA ASP A 89 10.53 11.08 15.61
C ASP A 89 9.69 9.88 16.07
N ASN A 90 9.51 8.88 15.20
CA ASN A 90 8.70 7.70 15.46
C ASN A 90 9.22 6.88 16.64
N VAL A 91 10.50 6.98 16.94
CA VAL A 91 11.15 6.34 18.09
C VAL A 91 10.58 6.83 19.44
N ASN A 92 9.87 7.97 19.46
CA ASN A 92 9.19 8.49 20.64
C ASN A 92 7.80 7.86 20.87
N SER A 93 7.27 7.10 19.90
CA SER A 93 5.94 6.53 19.96
C SER A 93 5.97 5.00 20.03
N PRO A 94 5.46 4.37 21.10
CA PRO A 94 5.29 2.92 21.14
C PRO A 94 4.27 2.41 20.11
N HIS A 95 3.52 3.31 19.48
CA HIS A 95 2.46 3.02 18.53
C HIS A 95 2.94 3.08 17.07
N PHE A 96 4.27 3.22 16.81
CA PHE A 96 4.87 3.35 15.49
C PHE A 96 4.29 4.53 14.69
N ARG A 97 4.07 5.67 15.34
CA ARG A 97 3.61 6.93 14.73
C ARG A 97 4.72 7.95 14.73
N GLY A 98 4.76 8.79 13.69
CA GLY A 98 5.69 9.90 13.61
C GLY A 98 6.67 9.81 12.46
N TYR A 99 7.67 10.66 12.50
CA TYR A 99 8.67 10.82 11.44
C TYR A 99 9.76 9.76 11.52
N THR A 100 10.10 9.18 10.37
CA THR A 100 11.23 8.25 10.20
C THR A 100 12.20 8.85 9.22
N ARG A 101 13.49 8.93 9.59
CA ARG A 101 14.56 9.45 8.72
C ARG A 101 14.87 8.53 7.57
N THR A 102 15.50 9.09 6.54
CA THR A 102 16.01 8.31 5.40
C THR A 102 16.97 7.22 5.90
N GLY A 103 16.68 5.97 5.50
CA GLY A 103 17.49 4.81 5.83
C GLY A 103 17.25 4.18 7.21
N ASP A 104 16.32 4.69 8.02
CA ASP A 104 15.96 4.09 9.32
C ASP A 104 14.86 3.03 9.19
N GLU A 105 14.08 3.03 8.11
CA GLU A 105 13.15 1.96 7.78
C GLU A 105 13.79 0.90 6.86
N ARG A 106 13.33 -0.33 6.96
CA ARG A 106 13.82 -1.47 6.19
C ARG A 106 12.68 -2.27 5.59
N THR A 107 12.79 -2.57 4.30
CA THR A 107 11.91 -3.55 3.64
C THR A 107 12.61 -4.90 3.58
N GLY A 108 11.88 -6.00 3.85
CA GLY A 108 12.44 -7.35 3.86
C GLY A 108 13.06 -7.81 5.20
N GLY A 109 12.78 -7.09 6.29
CA GLY A 109 13.20 -7.45 7.65
C GLY A 109 14.68 -7.17 7.94
N SER A 110 15.27 -7.88 8.93
CA SER A 110 16.64 -7.63 9.41
C SER A 110 17.76 -7.85 8.39
N ARG A 111 17.47 -8.62 7.33
CA ARG A 111 18.39 -8.86 6.20
C ARG A 111 18.11 -7.93 5.02
N GLY A 112 17.02 -7.12 5.07
CA GLY A 112 16.66 -6.17 4.03
C GLY A 112 17.62 -4.99 3.96
N SER A 113 17.75 -4.42 2.77
CA SER A 113 18.45 -3.14 2.59
C SER A 113 17.66 -2.00 3.23
N ARG A 114 18.36 -0.92 3.55
CA ARG A 114 17.72 0.31 4.03
C ARG A 114 16.97 0.97 2.88
N ASP A 115 15.76 1.43 3.16
CA ASP A 115 14.98 2.18 2.21
C ASP A 115 15.47 3.63 2.16
N TRP A 116 15.74 4.12 0.94
CA TRP A 116 16.22 5.50 0.73
C TRP A 116 15.02 6.46 0.62
N ARG A 117 14.34 6.62 1.75
CA ARG A 117 13.18 7.52 1.93
C ARG A 117 13.10 8.00 3.36
N ASP A 118 12.50 9.16 3.55
CA ASP A 118 11.96 9.58 4.84
C ASP A 118 10.44 9.69 4.77
N GLN A 119 9.77 9.55 5.91
CA GLN A 119 8.32 9.45 5.93
C GLN A 119 7.71 9.91 7.25
N LEU A 120 6.41 10.22 7.20
CA LEU A 120 5.57 10.42 8.37
C LEU A 120 4.48 9.34 8.39
N ASP A 121 4.48 8.52 9.44
CA ASP A 121 3.49 7.47 9.68
C ASP A 121 2.32 8.00 10.51
N ILE A 122 1.11 7.90 9.99
CA ILE A 122 -0.13 8.43 10.56
C ILE A 122 -1.18 7.31 10.55
N GLY A 123 -1.91 7.13 11.65
CA GLY A 123 -3.05 6.19 11.74
C GLY A 123 -4.32 6.90 12.18
N ALA A 124 -5.36 6.11 12.47
CA ALA A 124 -6.53 6.64 13.14
C ALA A 124 -6.14 7.28 14.46
N GLU A 125 -6.66 8.48 14.72
CA GLU A 125 -6.42 9.21 15.98
C GLU A 125 -7.19 8.52 17.12
N ARG A 126 -6.46 7.96 18.09
CA ARG A 126 -7.04 7.19 19.20
C ARG A 126 -6.27 7.43 20.48
N PRO A 127 -6.91 7.24 21.67
CA PRO A 127 -6.18 7.17 22.92
C PRO A 127 -5.12 6.08 22.90
N ALA A 128 -4.01 6.32 23.59
CA ALA A 128 -2.96 5.31 23.76
C ALA A 128 -3.50 4.07 24.47
N ARG A 129 -3.20 2.89 23.93
CA ARG A 129 -3.52 1.60 24.53
C ARG A 129 -2.26 0.82 24.86
N THR A 130 -2.19 0.34 26.09
CA THR A 130 -1.16 -0.60 26.54
C THR A 130 -1.84 -1.95 26.77
N PRO A 131 -1.43 -3.03 26.10
CA PRO A 131 -1.99 -4.35 26.34
C PRO A 131 -1.76 -4.80 27.77
N GLY A 132 -2.82 -5.32 28.41
CA GLY A 132 -2.74 -5.95 29.71
C GLY A 132 -2.18 -7.39 29.65
N PRO A 133 -1.95 -8.02 30.81
CA PRO A 133 -1.53 -9.41 30.86
C PRO A 133 -2.52 -10.33 30.12
N GLY A 134 -2.01 -11.10 29.14
CA GLY A 134 -2.83 -12.00 28.31
C GLY A 134 -3.56 -11.35 27.14
N GLU A 135 -3.53 -10.03 27.01
CA GLU A 135 -4.03 -9.36 25.81
C GLU A 135 -3.04 -9.49 24.64
N PRO A 136 -3.54 -9.56 23.39
CA PRO A 136 -2.66 -9.58 22.22
C PRO A 136 -1.77 -8.34 22.12
N ALA A 137 -0.49 -8.54 21.85
CA ALA A 137 0.50 -7.46 21.77
C ALA A 137 0.21 -6.45 20.64
N TYR A 138 -0.57 -6.81 19.61
CA TYR A 138 -0.92 -5.87 18.55
C TYR A 138 -1.75 -4.66 19.03
N TRP A 139 -2.30 -4.68 20.24
CA TRP A 139 -2.96 -3.51 20.81
C TRP A 139 -2.02 -2.34 21.07
N TRP A 140 -0.69 -2.56 21.11
CA TRP A 140 0.28 -1.47 21.07
C TRP A 140 0.17 -0.57 19.82
N LEU A 141 -0.43 -1.05 18.75
CA LEU A 141 -0.62 -0.27 17.52
C LEU A 141 -1.72 0.79 17.63
N GLU A 142 -2.56 0.73 18.67
CA GLU A 142 -3.65 1.68 18.92
C GLU A 142 -3.14 2.83 19.79
N GLY A 143 -3.08 4.03 19.21
CA GLY A 143 -2.60 5.21 19.95
C GLY A 143 -2.65 6.50 19.14
N PRO A 144 -2.25 7.64 19.77
CA PRO A 144 -2.26 8.94 19.14
C PRO A 144 -1.17 9.06 18.07
N ASN A 145 -1.41 9.96 17.13
CA ASN A 145 -0.38 10.42 16.22
C ASN A 145 0.53 11.45 16.89
N GLN A 146 1.70 11.68 16.29
CA GLN A 146 2.59 12.78 16.61
C GLN A 146 2.45 13.87 15.55
N TRP A 147 2.27 15.12 15.95
CA TRP A 147 2.04 16.24 15.05
C TRP A 147 3.12 17.32 15.22
N PRO A 148 3.68 17.86 14.11
CA PRO A 148 4.68 18.91 14.20
C PRO A 148 4.04 20.22 14.70
N ALA A 149 4.55 20.81 15.78
CA ALA A 149 4.04 22.07 16.32
C ALA A 149 4.17 23.23 15.32
N ALA A 150 5.18 23.19 14.44
CA ALA A 150 5.42 24.21 13.42
C ALA A 150 4.45 24.15 12.22
N LEU A 151 3.63 23.08 12.11
CA LEU A 151 2.68 22.90 11.00
C LEU A 151 1.38 22.25 11.49
N PRO A 152 0.59 22.92 12.33
CA PRO A 152 -0.59 22.32 12.95
C PRO A 152 -1.70 21.94 11.94
N GLU A 153 -1.79 22.62 10.81
CA GLU A 153 -2.75 22.33 9.73
C GLU A 153 -2.54 20.98 9.07
N LEU A 154 -1.34 20.40 9.15
CA LEU A 154 -1.06 19.06 8.64
C LEU A 154 -1.96 18.01 9.27
N ARG A 155 -2.27 18.15 10.59
CA ARG A 155 -3.19 17.27 11.30
C ARG A 155 -4.56 17.25 10.64
N THR A 156 -5.13 18.41 10.38
CA THR A 156 -6.46 18.53 9.75
C THR A 156 -6.47 17.94 8.35
N ALA A 157 -5.45 18.26 7.53
CA ALA A 157 -5.35 17.76 6.17
C ALA A 157 -5.20 16.22 6.12
N ALA A 158 -4.33 15.65 6.95
CA ALA A 158 -4.07 14.22 6.97
C ALA A 158 -5.26 13.40 7.48
N LEU A 159 -5.94 13.85 8.54
CA LEU A 159 -7.11 13.15 9.07
C LEU A 159 -8.29 13.22 8.10
N ALA A 160 -8.56 14.37 7.48
CA ALA A 160 -9.58 14.50 6.44
C ALA A 160 -9.28 13.60 5.25
N TRP A 161 -8.00 13.45 4.87
CA TRP A 161 -7.57 12.54 3.80
C TRP A 161 -7.82 11.07 4.17
N ILE A 162 -7.51 10.65 5.41
CA ILE A 162 -7.80 9.31 5.91
C ILE A 162 -9.29 9.00 5.80
N ASP A 163 -10.17 9.90 6.24
CA ASP A 163 -11.62 9.72 6.19
C ASP A 163 -12.12 9.63 4.74
N ARG A 164 -11.59 10.52 3.88
CA ARG A 164 -11.92 10.56 2.45
C ARG A 164 -11.54 9.27 1.75
N LEU A 165 -10.29 8.80 1.92
CA LEU A 165 -9.83 7.58 1.27
C LEU A 165 -10.42 6.31 1.89
N SER A 166 -10.76 6.31 3.17
CA SER A 166 -11.51 5.21 3.79
C SER A 166 -12.87 5.01 3.09
N SER A 167 -13.57 6.10 2.78
CA SER A 167 -14.84 6.05 2.04
C SER A 167 -14.67 5.53 0.60
N VAL A 168 -13.63 5.98 -0.10
CA VAL A 168 -13.32 5.50 -1.46
C VAL A 168 -12.95 4.01 -1.44
N ALA A 169 -12.08 3.61 -0.52
CA ALA A 169 -11.61 2.22 -0.40
C ALA A 169 -12.74 1.27 0.00
N ALA A 170 -13.62 1.67 0.92
CA ALA A 170 -14.80 0.89 1.29
C ALA A 170 -15.74 0.68 0.10
N ARG A 171 -15.97 1.74 -0.70
CA ARG A 171 -16.74 1.63 -1.93
C ARG A 171 -16.08 0.69 -2.94
N LEU A 172 -14.79 0.87 -3.19
CA LEU A 172 -14.03 0.04 -4.11
C LEU A 172 -14.04 -1.44 -3.69
N LEU A 173 -13.85 -1.72 -2.40
CA LEU A 173 -13.89 -3.09 -1.87
C LEU A 173 -15.27 -3.73 -2.10
N ARG A 174 -16.38 -3.01 -1.88
CA ARG A 174 -17.73 -3.52 -2.19
C ARG A 174 -17.90 -3.86 -3.66
N GLU A 175 -17.47 -2.98 -4.58
CA GLU A 175 -17.56 -3.24 -6.03
C GLU A 175 -16.66 -4.41 -6.44
N LEU A 176 -15.46 -4.52 -5.86
CA LEU A 176 -14.54 -5.64 -6.11
C LEU A 176 -15.11 -6.98 -5.64
N LEU A 177 -15.66 -7.05 -4.43
CA LEU A 177 -16.29 -8.26 -3.91
C LEU A 177 -17.53 -8.66 -4.72
N ALA A 178 -18.34 -7.68 -5.12
CA ALA A 178 -19.47 -7.91 -6.02
C ALA A 178 -19.03 -8.43 -7.40
N ALA A 179 -17.89 -7.93 -7.91
CA ALA A 179 -17.32 -8.36 -9.20
C ALA A 179 -16.96 -9.85 -9.24
N ILE A 180 -16.55 -10.43 -8.11
CA ILE A 180 -16.26 -11.87 -7.98
C ILE A 180 -17.45 -12.67 -7.45
N GLY A 181 -18.62 -12.07 -7.31
CA GLY A 181 -19.85 -12.74 -6.85
C GLY A 181 -19.84 -13.10 -5.37
N ALA A 182 -19.04 -12.43 -4.55
CA ALA A 182 -19.03 -12.61 -3.10
C ALA A 182 -20.34 -12.09 -2.46
N PRO A 183 -20.74 -12.63 -1.28
CA PRO A 183 -21.88 -12.13 -0.55
C PRO A 183 -21.72 -10.65 -0.19
N ALA A 184 -22.79 -9.87 -0.41
CA ALA A 184 -22.77 -8.45 -0.10
C ALA A 184 -22.47 -8.22 1.40
N GLY A 185 -21.59 -7.28 1.69
CA GLY A 185 -21.24 -6.89 3.06
C GLY A 185 -20.44 -7.92 3.87
N PHE A 186 -19.94 -9.01 3.25
CA PHE A 186 -19.25 -10.09 3.98
C PHE A 186 -18.15 -9.59 4.91
N TYR A 187 -17.34 -8.62 4.46
CA TYR A 187 -16.27 -8.04 5.28
C TYR A 187 -16.64 -6.73 5.98
N GLU A 188 -17.85 -6.20 5.82
CA GLU A 188 -18.23 -4.96 6.52
C GLU A 188 -18.04 -5.04 8.05
N PRO A 189 -18.36 -6.16 8.74
CA PRO A 189 -18.17 -6.26 10.19
C PRO A 189 -16.71 -6.15 10.66
N VAL A 190 -15.73 -6.45 9.81
CA VAL A 190 -14.32 -6.38 10.21
C VAL A 190 -13.70 -5.00 9.98
N PHE A 191 -14.39 -4.09 9.30
CA PHE A 191 -13.96 -2.70 9.13
C PHE A 191 -14.62 -1.78 10.16
N GLY A 192 -15.77 -1.23 9.92
CA GLY A 192 -16.50 -0.36 10.85
C GLY A 192 -15.71 0.81 11.41
N GLU A 193 -16.17 1.38 12.52
CA GLU A 193 -15.53 2.53 13.21
C GLU A 193 -14.14 2.23 13.77
N ARG A 194 -13.83 0.97 14.01
CA ARG A 194 -12.55 0.50 14.54
C ARG A 194 -11.59 0.01 13.48
N ALA A 195 -11.88 0.22 12.20
CA ALA A 195 -10.91 -0.03 11.13
C ALA A 195 -9.56 0.61 11.45
N HIS A 196 -8.48 0.01 10.99
CA HIS A 196 -7.12 0.47 11.27
C HIS A 196 -6.45 1.01 10.00
N PRO A 197 -6.95 2.15 9.45
CA PRO A 197 -6.32 2.78 8.30
C PRO A 197 -4.92 3.28 8.67
N HIS A 198 -4.02 3.20 7.71
CA HIS A 198 -2.67 3.71 7.86
C HIS A 198 -2.33 4.60 6.66
N LEU A 199 -1.81 5.79 6.94
CA LEU A 199 -1.37 6.76 5.95
C LEU A 199 0.13 6.99 6.12
N LYS A 200 0.87 7.00 5.02
CA LYS A 200 2.24 7.47 5.00
C LYS A 200 2.36 8.69 4.09
N LEU A 201 3.04 9.72 4.55
CA LEU A 201 3.57 10.77 3.69
C LEU A 201 5.03 10.44 3.43
N VAL A 202 5.41 10.18 2.18
CA VAL A 202 6.75 9.66 1.85
C VAL A 202 7.48 10.58 0.90
N ARG A 203 8.70 10.99 1.27
CA ARG A 203 9.65 11.68 0.41
C ARG A 203 10.80 10.74 0.06
N TYR A 204 11.12 10.66 -1.20
CA TYR A 204 12.34 10.02 -1.70
C TYR A 204 13.27 11.14 -2.12
N PRO A 205 14.33 11.41 -1.35
CA PRO A 205 15.32 12.37 -1.76
C PRO A 205 16.05 11.84 -2.99
N GLY A 206 16.47 12.72 -3.88
CA GLY A 206 17.28 12.34 -5.01
C GLY A 206 18.57 11.68 -4.57
N SER A 207 19.08 10.78 -5.39
CA SER A 207 20.33 10.09 -5.12
C SER A 207 21.52 10.81 -5.74
N ALA A 208 22.62 10.94 -5.01
CA ALA A 208 23.85 11.56 -5.51
C ALA A 208 24.61 10.65 -6.52
N GLY A 209 24.19 9.41 -6.68
CA GLY A 209 24.74 8.41 -7.58
C GLY A 209 24.05 8.33 -8.93
N ASP A 210 24.24 7.22 -9.61
CA ASP A 210 23.66 6.90 -10.93
C ASP A 210 22.16 6.52 -10.90
N GLY A 211 21.48 6.75 -9.77
CA GLY A 211 20.02 6.64 -9.66
C GLY A 211 19.49 5.24 -9.38
N ALA A 212 20.32 4.31 -8.92
CA ALA A 212 19.90 2.92 -8.67
C ALA A 212 19.60 2.61 -7.20
N GLU A 213 19.43 3.64 -6.33
CA GLU A 213 19.15 3.37 -4.92
C GLU A 213 17.71 2.86 -4.73
N GLN A 214 17.58 1.86 -3.85
CA GLN A 214 16.30 1.30 -3.48
C GLN A 214 15.50 2.31 -2.66
N GLY A 215 14.46 2.89 -3.24
CA GLY A 215 13.52 3.72 -2.48
C GLY A 215 12.70 2.89 -1.51
N VAL A 216 12.15 1.77 -2.00
CA VAL A 216 11.49 0.71 -1.22
C VAL A 216 11.82 -0.63 -1.84
N GLY A 217 12.26 -1.59 -1.02
CA GLY A 217 12.53 -2.95 -1.46
C GLY A 217 11.29 -3.68 -2.00
N ALA A 218 11.52 -4.75 -2.75
CA ALA A 218 10.43 -5.57 -3.26
C ALA A 218 9.65 -6.22 -2.11
N HIS A 219 8.32 -6.04 -2.13
CA HIS A 219 7.42 -6.55 -1.10
C HIS A 219 5.99 -6.70 -1.62
N LYS A 220 5.15 -7.38 -0.86
CA LYS A 220 3.69 -7.33 -0.92
C LYS A 220 3.16 -6.57 0.29
N ASP A 221 2.03 -5.90 0.14
CA ASP A 221 1.30 -5.32 1.28
C ASP A 221 0.51 -6.42 1.99
N TYR A 222 0.54 -6.45 3.32
CA TYR A 222 -0.12 -7.50 4.10
C TYR A 222 -1.59 -7.19 4.48
N GLY A 223 -2.14 -6.04 4.07
CA GLY A 223 -3.52 -5.64 4.35
C GLY A 223 -4.55 -6.12 3.31
N PHE A 224 -5.58 -5.28 3.09
CA PHE A 224 -6.63 -5.54 2.10
C PHE A 224 -6.43 -4.76 0.82
N LEU A 225 -6.45 -3.42 0.90
CA LEU A 225 -6.28 -2.53 -0.26
C LEU A 225 -5.30 -1.41 0.09
N THR A 226 -4.46 -1.07 -0.86
CA THR A 226 -3.64 0.14 -0.83
C THR A 226 -4.07 1.08 -1.95
N LEU A 227 -4.30 2.35 -1.63
CA LEU A 227 -4.54 3.44 -2.57
C LEU A 227 -3.35 4.38 -2.53
N LEU A 228 -2.57 4.42 -3.58
CA LEU A 228 -1.36 5.22 -3.67
C LEU A 228 -1.59 6.47 -4.53
N LEU A 229 -1.49 7.64 -3.92
CA LEU A 229 -1.26 8.89 -4.65
C LEU A 229 0.24 9.04 -4.89
N GLN A 230 0.64 9.30 -6.11
CA GLN A 230 2.03 9.61 -6.47
C GLN A 230 2.11 10.93 -7.23
N ASP A 231 3.26 11.61 -7.13
CA ASP A 231 3.55 12.76 -7.95
C ASP A 231 3.88 12.36 -9.42
N ARG A 232 4.40 13.29 -10.20
CA ARG A 232 4.70 13.06 -11.63
C ARG A 232 6.08 12.44 -11.90
N VAL A 233 6.87 12.16 -10.85
CA VAL A 233 8.26 11.68 -11.01
C VAL A 233 8.32 10.21 -11.41
N GLY A 234 7.37 9.39 -10.94
CA GLY A 234 7.38 7.94 -11.22
C GLY A 234 8.25 7.15 -10.24
N GLY A 235 8.81 6.01 -10.67
CA GLY A 235 9.69 5.14 -9.88
C GLY A 235 9.01 3.98 -9.18
N LEU A 236 7.66 3.91 -9.17
CA LEU A 236 6.95 2.70 -8.77
C LEU A 236 7.11 1.64 -9.86
N GLN A 237 7.46 0.42 -9.44
CA GLN A 237 7.57 -0.74 -10.32
C GLN A 237 6.78 -1.92 -9.76
N VAL A 238 6.10 -2.64 -10.63
CA VAL A 238 5.28 -3.82 -10.31
C VAL A 238 5.83 -5.04 -11.03
N GLN A 239 5.98 -6.15 -10.29
CA GLN A 239 6.41 -7.41 -10.86
C GLN A 239 5.28 -8.03 -11.69
N ARG A 240 5.59 -8.48 -12.91
CA ARG A 240 4.64 -9.13 -13.82
C ARG A 240 4.87 -10.65 -13.87
N GLU A 241 4.06 -11.34 -14.67
CA GLU A 241 4.18 -12.79 -14.93
C GLU A 241 5.56 -13.21 -15.42
N ASP A 242 6.23 -12.36 -16.20
CA ASP A 242 7.61 -12.55 -16.68
C ASP A 242 8.65 -12.47 -15.56
N ARG A 243 8.22 -12.24 -14.31
CA ARG A 243 9.05 -12.03 -13.12
C ARG A 243 9.91 -10.76 -13.16
N LEU A 244 9.75 -9.90 -14.16
CA LEU A 244 10.42 -8.62 -14.26
C LEU A 244 9.60 -7.51 -13.58
N PHE A 245 10.30 -6.46 -13.15
CA PHE A 245 9.67 -5.25 -12.62
C PHE A 245 9.44 -4.24 -13.73
N HIS A 246 8.20 -3.83 -13.91
CA HIS A 246 7.77 -2.87 -14.92
C HIS A 246 7.35 -1.55 -14.28
N ASP A 247 7.74 -0.43 -14.89
CA ASP A 247 7.37 0.89 -14.41
C ASP A 247 5.86 1.13 -14.47
N VAL A 248 5.36 1.86 -13.47
CA VAL A 248 3.98 2.36 -13.41
C VAL A 248 4.00 3.86 -13.62
N PRO A 249 3.80 4.34 -14.86
CA PRO A 249 3.76 5.76 -15.15
C PRO A 249 2.63 6.45 -14.37
N PRO A 250 2.90 7.62 -13.74
CA PRO A 250 1.87 8.38 -13.06
C PRO A 250 0.82 8.90 -14.05
N ILE A 251 -0.47 8.72 -13.70
CA ILE A 251 -1.59 9.36 -14.38
C ILE A 251 -2.10 10.48 -13.49
N PRO A 252 -2.17 11.73 -13.96
CA PRO A 252 -2.69 12.83 -13.16
C PRO A 252 -4.11 12.55 -12.66
N GLY A 253 -4.34 12.73 -11.37
CA GLY A 253 -5.64 12.50 -10.73
C GLY A 253 -6.04 11.03 -10.56
N ALA A 254 -5.18 10.06 -10.89
CA ALA A 254 -5.43 8.65 -10.60
C ALA A 254 -4.74 8.20 -9.31
N PHE A 255 -5.33 7.24 -8.62
CA PHE A 255 -4.64 6.43 -7.61
C PHE A 255 -4.11 5.15 -8.25
N VAL A 256 -2.92 4.71 -7.87
CA VAL A 256 -2.54 3.31 -8.08
C VAL A 256 -3.15 2.49 -6.95
N VAL A 257 -3.84 1.42 -7.30
CA VAL A 257 -4.46 0.51 -6.32
C VAL A 257 -3.79 -0.84 -6.42
N ASN A 258 -3.49 -1.43 -5.26
CA ASN A 258 -3.08 -2.83 -5.17
C ASN A 258 -3.82 -3.59 -4.08
N LEU A 259 -3.94 -4.89 -4.29
CA LEU A 259 -4.46 -5.84 -3.32
C LEU A 259 -3.37 -6.28 -2.36
N GLY A 260 -3.75 -6.49 -1.11
CA GLY A 260 -2.86 -7.00 -0.08
C GLY A 260 -3.00 -8.51 0.14
N GLU A 261 -2.01 -9.10 0.83
CA GLU A 261 -1.90 -10.54 1.07
C GLU A 261 -3.10 -11.14 1.84
N LEU A 262 -3.75 -10.36 2.74
CA LEU A 262 -4.94 -10.88 3.43
C LEU A 262 -6.14 -11.09 2.50
N LEU A 263 -6.29 -10.27 1.45
CA LEU A 263 -7.32 -10.47 0.45
C LEU A 263 -6.97 -11.62 -0.50
N GLU A 264 -5.68 -11.80 -0.81
CA GLU A 264 -5.17 -12.98 -1.52
C GLU A 264 -5.48 -14.26 -0.73
N VAL A 265 -5.14 -14.30 0.58
CA VAL A 265 -5.41 -15.45 1.46
C VAL A 265 -6.92 -15.71 1.59
N ALA A 266 -7.71 -14.67 1.75
CA ALA A 266 -9.16 -14.77 1.90
C ALA A 266 -9.85 -15.41 0.68
N THR A 267 -9.22 -15.35 -0.50
CA THR A 267 -9.70 -15.93 -1.75
C THR A 267 -8.87 -17.15 -2.19
N ASP A 268 -8.03 -17.67 -1.30
CA ASP A 268 -7.13 -18.81 -1.55
C ASP A 268 -6.26 -18.63 -2.82
N GLY A 269 -5.77 -17.40 -3.03
CA GLY A 269 -4.95 -17.03 -4.18
C GLY A 269 -5.72 -16.73 -5.47
N TYR A 270 -7.05 -16.74 -5.46
CA TYR A 270 -7.83 -16.36 -6.62
C TYR A 270 -7.65 -14.88 -6.99
N LEU A 271 -7.68 -13.99 -6.00
CA LEU A 271 -7.20 -12.62 -6.16
C LEU A 271 -5.74 -12.57 -5.77
N VAL A 272 -4.92 -11.81 -6.48
CA VAL A 272 -3.47 -11.84 -6.29
C VAL A 272 -2.94 -10.58 -5.62
N ALA A 273 -2.07 -10.76 -4.63
CA ALA A 273 -1.22 -9.71 -4.12
C ALA A 273 0.13 -9.76 -4.85
N THR A 274 0.56 -8.65 -5.42
CA THR A 274 1.69 -8.62 -6.34
C THR A 274 2.88 -7.87 -5.76
N ASN A 275 4.08 -8.45 -5.96
CA ASN A 275 5.32 -7.81 -5.57
C ASN A 275 5.50 -6.47 -6.30
N HIS A 276 5.88 -5.46 -5.54
CA HIS A 276 6.19 -4.14 -6.06
C HIS A 276 7.36 -3.52 -5.31
N ARG A 277 7.99 -2.52 -5.91
CA ARG A 277 9.12 -1.79 -5.35
C ARG A 277 9.12 -0.34 -5.79
N VAL A 278 9.98 0.47 -5.17
CA VAL A 278 10.24 1.84 -5.62
C VAL A 278 11.72 2.01 -5.87
N VAL A 279 12.05 2.56 -7.03
CA VAL A 279 13.39 3.03 -7.37
C VAL A 279 13.44 4.54 -7.10
N SER A 280 14.44 4.98 -6.35
CA SER A 280 14.64 6.41 -6.06
C SER A 280 14.98 7.18 -7.34
N PRO A 281 14.51 8.44 -7.49
CA PRO A 281 14.86 9.26 -8.63
C PRO A 281 16.36 9.60 -8.62
N ALA A 282 16.92 9.74 -9.82
CA ALA A 282 18.32 10.14 -10.00
C ALA A 282 18.53 11.63 -9.73
N GLY A 283 19.75 11.99 -9.33
CA GLY A 283 20.18 13.38 -9.13
C GLY A 283 19.46 14.06 -7.97
N ALA A 284 19.24 15.36 -8.08
CA ALA A 284 18.59 16.17 -7.04
C ALA A 284 17.05 16.17 -7.09
N THR A 285 16.43 15.33 -7.93
CA THR A 285 14.98 15.26 -8.05
C THR A 285 14.38 14.57 -6.84
N GLU A 286 13.44 15.23 -6.17
CA GLU A 286 12.66 14.61 -5.11
C GLU A 286 11.39 13.98 -5.67
N ARG A 287 10.99 12.83 -5.14
CA ARG A 287 9.70 12.18 -5.41
C ARG A 287 8.85 12.16 -4.16
N PHE A 288 7.56 12.42 -4.32
CA PHE A 288 6.58 12.36 -3.24
C PHE A 288 5.51 11.32 -3.53
N SER A 289 5.14 10.55 -2.52
CA SER A 289 4.01 9.63 -2.62
C SER A 289 3.26 9.50 -1.30
N VAL A 290 1.98 9.16 -1.41
CA VAL A 290 1.07 9.08 -0.26
C VAL A 290 0.33 7.75 -0.32
N PRO A 291 0.92 6.64 0.15
CA PRO A 291 0.21 5.38 0.29
C PRO A 291 -0.77 5.44 1.45
N PHE A 292 -2.00 5.06 1.18
CA PHE A 292 -3.07 4.86 2.12
C PHE A 292 -3.46 3.39 2.15
N PHE A 293 -3.33 2.77 3.32
CA PHE A 293 -3.66 1.36 3.53
C PHE A 293 -5.03 1.26 4.20
N TYR A 294 -5.97 0.63 3.51
CA TYR A 294 -7.30 0.37 4.03
C TYR A 294 -7.34 -1.01 4.67
N ASN A 295 -7.27 -1.02 6.00
CA ASN A 295 -7.10 -2.22 6.80
C ASN A 295 -8.24 -2.43 7.77
N PRO A 296 -8.60 -3.70 8.08
CA PRO A 296 -9.63 -4.04 9.05
C PRO A 296 -9.19 -3.68 10.48
N ARG A 297 -10.08 -3.90 11.45
CA ARG A 297 -9.75 -3.79 12.89
C ARG A 297 -8.56 -4.68 13.23
N LEU A 298 -7.76 -4.28 14.23
CA LEU A 298 -6.60 -5.06 14.69
C LEU A 298 -6.99 -6.47 15.17
N ASP A 299 -8.14 -6.61 15.82
CA ASP A 299 -8.69 -7.88 16.30
C ASP A 299 -9.51 -8.65 15.24
N ALA A 300 -9.55 -8.16 14.00
CA ALA A 300 -10.26 -8.83 12.94
C ALA A 300 -9.59 -10.16 12.58
N ARG A 301 -10.37 -11.23 12.63
CA ARG A 301 -10.03 -12.51 12.03
C ARG A 301 -10.59 -12.57 10.63
N ILE A 302 -9.73 -12.80 9.66
CA ILE A 302 -10.12 -12.86 8.26
C ILE A 302 -10.51 -14.29 7.93
N GLU A 303 -11.81 -14.47 7.70
CA GLU A 303 -12.38 -15.75 7.29
C GLU A 303 -12.28 -15.92 5.76
N PRO A 304 -12.14 -17.16 5.26
CA PRO A 304 -12.20 -17.43 3.83
C PRO A 304 -13.47 -16.88 3.20
N LEU A 305 -13.32 -16.21 2.07
CA LEU A 305 -14.45 -15.63 1.35
C LEU A 305 -15.23 -16.71 0.60
N PRO A 306 -16.55 -16.89 0.83
CA PRO A 306 -17.36 -17.74 -0.02
C PRO A 306 -17.67 -17.02 -1.34
N PHE A 307 -17.26 -17.61 -2.47
CA PHE A 307 -17.50 -17.03 -3.80
C PHE A 307 -17.53 -18.12 -4.88
N PRO A 308 -18.15 -17.86 -6.06
CA PRO A 308 -18.39 -18.90 -7.08
C PRO A 308 -17.14 -19.55 -7.66
N TYR A 309 -16.01 -18.84 -7.66
CA TYR A 309 -14.74 -19.30 -8.26
C TYR A 309 -13.78 -19.97 -7.26
N ALA A 310 -14.21 -20.24 -6.04
CA ALA A 310 -13.34 -20.80 -5.00
C ALA A 310 -12.68 -22.13 -5.42
N SER A 311 -13.37 -22.96 -6.23
CA SER A 311 -12.80 -24.22 -6.75
C SER A 311 -11.73 -24.03 -7.83
N ALA A 312 -11.59 -22.83 -8.38
CA ALA A 312 -10.55 -22.47 -9.36
C ALA A 312 -9.35 -21.76 -8.72
N ALA A 313 -9.40 -21.52 -7.41
CA ALA A 313 -8.32 -20.86 -6.69
C ALA A 313 -7.05 -21.74 -6.68
N PRO A 314 -5.87 -21.16 -6.99
CA PRO A 314 -4.62 -21.93 -7.08
C PRO A 314 -4.02 -22.32 -5.71
N GLY A 315 -4.56 -21.78 -4.63
CA GLY A 315 -3.97 -21.85 -3.31
C GLY A 315 -2.91 -20.77 -3.07
N VAL A 316 -2.63 -20.49 -1.81
CA VAL A 316 -1.59 -19.52 -1.40
C VAL A 316 -0.35 -20.27 -0.94
N THR A 317 0.81 -19.93 -1.51
CA THR A 317 2.09 -20.46 -1.03
C THR A 317 2.47 -19.75 0.25
N SER A 318 2.53 -20.49 1.36
CA SER A 318 3.00 -19.94 2.63
C SER A 318 4.53 -19.80 2.64
N ASP A 319 5.04 -18.66 3.12
CA ASP A 319 6.45 -18.48 3.44
C ASP A 319 6.68 -18.75 4.94
N PRO A 320 7.34 -19.88 5.32
CA PRO A 320 7.61 -20.18 6.73
C PRO A 320 8.46 -19.09 7.43
N ALA A 321 9.27 -18.35 6.67
CA ALA A 321 10.07 -17.25 7.22
C ALA A 321 9.25 -15.97 7.45
N ASN A 322 8.06 -15.88 6.81
CA ASN A 322 7.14 -14.75 6.94
C ASN A 322 5.68 -15.21 7.01
N PRO A 323 5.28 -16.00 8.05
CA PRO A 323 3.94 -16.56 8.12
C PRO A 323 2.88 -15.47 8.18
N LEU A 324 1.78 -15.65 7.43
CA LEU A 324 0.58 -14.82 7.53
C LEU A 324 -0.37 -15.41 8.56
N PHE A 325 -0.93 -14.54 9.38
CA PHE A 325 -1.91 -14.88 10.40
C PHE A 325 -3.31 -14.48 9.95
N ALA A 326 -4.33 -15.26 10.30
CA ALA A 326 -5.72 -14.88 10.04
C ALA A 326 -6.13 -13.60 10.80
N GLU A 327 -5.51 -13.31 11.95
CA GLU A 327 -5.72 -12.06 12.68
C GLU A 327 -4.86 -10.94 12.09
N TYR A 328 -5.51 -9.88 11.61
CA TYR A 328 -4.84 -8.75 10.96
C TYR A 328 -3.77 -8.10 11.86
N GLY A 329 -4.09 -7.80 13.11
CA GLY A 329 -3.18 -7.11 14.03
C GLY A 329 -1.84 -7.82 14.26
N ARG A 330 -1.82 -9.16 14.18
CA ARG A 330 -0.57 -9.92 14.27
C ARG A 330 0.33 -9.67 13.06
N ASN A 331 -0.24 -9.55 11.86
CA ASN A 331 0.52 -9.24 10.66
C ASN A 331 1.06 -7.80 10.70
N GLU A 332 0.21 -6.85 11.10
CA GLU A 332 0.60 -5.44 11.24
C GLU A 332 1.75 -5.28 12.26
N LEU A 333 1.61 -5.84 13.47
CA LEU A 333 2.65 -5.74 14.49
C LEU A 333 3.96 -6.39 14.03
N LYS A 334 3.90 -7.59 13.44
CA LYS A 334 5.07 -8.27 12.87
C LYS A 334 5.78 -7.39 11.84
N GLY A 335 5.00 -6.77 10.94
CA GLY A 335 5.51 -5.83 9.93
C GLY A 335 6.19 -4.62 10.55
N LYS A 336 5.53 -3.97 11.52
CA LYS A 336 6.06 -2.77 12.22
C LYS A 336 7.34 -3.06 13.01
N LEU A 337 7.40 -4.17 13.75
CA LEU A 337 8.61 -4.57 14.49
C LEU A 337 9.82 -4.79 13.57
N ARG A 338 9.60 -5.32 12.37
CA ARG A 338 10.66 -5.54 11.37
C ARG A 338 11.08 -4.26 10.67
N ALA A 339 10.12 -3.42 10.31
CA ALA A 339 10.37 -2.19 9.56
C ALA A 339 11.02 -1.09 10.42
N HIS A 340 10.66 -1.02 11.71
CA HIS A 340 11.11 0.03 12.63
C HIS A 340 11.91 -0.54 13.81
N PRO A 341 13.14 -1.03 13.58
CA PRO A 341 13.92 -1.71 14.61
C PRO A 341 14.28 -0.81 15.81
N LEU A 342 14.39 0.51 15.61
CA LEU A 342 14.67 1.44 16.71
C LEU A 342 13.48 1.60 17.66
N VAL A 343 12.25 1.68 17.13
CA VAL A 343 11.02 1.67 17.92
C VAL A 343 10.87 0.35 18.67
N ALA A 344 11.09 -0.76 17.93
CA ALA A 344 11.00 -2.11 18.50
C ALA A 344 11.97 -2.31 19.66
N ALA A 345 13.23 -1.89 19.51
CA ALA A 345 14.24 -2.00 20.57
C ALA A 345 13.93 -1.12 21.79
N ARG A 346 13.35 0.06 21.58
CA ARG A 346 13.06 1.01 22.67
C ARG A 346 11.80 0.64 23.46
N HIS A 347 10.75 0.18 22.79
CA HIS A 347 9.43 0.05 23.39
C HIS A 347 8.89 -1.39 23.45
N HIS A 348 9.49 -2.30 22.71
CA HIS A 348 8.96 -3.67 22.50
C HIS A 348 10.08 -4.71 22.53
N ALA A 349 11.13 -4.47 23.32
CA ALA A 349 12.29 -5.36 23.40
C ALA A 349 11.91 -6.81 23.79
N GLU A 350 10.86 -6.97 24.62
CA GLU A 350 10.31 -8.26 25.03
C GLU A 350 9.68 -9.05 23.87
N LEU A 351 9.25 -8.38 22.80
CA LEU A 351 8.68 -9.01 21.60
C LEU A 351 9.74 -9.43 20.58
N LEU A 352 11.00 -9.03 20.78
CA LEU A 352 12.11 -9.35 19.90
C LEU A 352 12.88 -10.60 20.31
N VAL A 353 12.63 -11.13 21.50
CA VAL A 353 13.26 -12.37 21.99
C VAL A 353 12.56 -13.56 21.32
N PRO A 354 13.29 -14.50 20.67
CA PRO A 354 12.71 -15.76 20.21
C PRO A 354 12.13 -16.51 21.39
N ALA A 355 10.84 -16.90 21.31
CA ALA A 355 10.21 -17.77 22.29
C ALA A 355 10.78 -19.17 22.22
#